data_6c9209de1d639014591711ef92c41c42
#
_entry.id   6c9209de1d639014591711ef92c41c42
#
_cell.length_a   1.000
_cell.length_b   1.000
_cell.length_c   1.000
_cell.angle_alpha   90.00
_cell.angle_beta   90.00
_cell.angle_gamma   90.00
#
_symmetry.space_group_name_H-M   'P 1'
#
loop_
_entity.id
_entity.type
_entity.pdbx_description
1 polymer ?
#
loop_
_entity_poly.entity_id
_entity_poly.type
_entity_poly.pdbx_seq_one_letter_code
_entity_poly.pdbx_strand_id
1 'polypeptide(L)'
;SANASIDDYFKNPVTPSPSNYGNTGILELPNARFMEEGALRFSFSSSFPNEFTSLTASPFPWLEATYRYTEVKNQLYGPFAYSGNQSFKDKGFDLKIGLLNESFYYPSVAVGLRDIAGTAQFASEYLVATKSVGSFDITAGLGWGLLGLGGSISNPLVSFSEGFKNRASSAGQGGDFNVKDWFSGQTSLFTGIEYDLKKYGLRFALEYDTSNPDSNPNNPVEVKSRFNLGANYYLSDSFNIGLAFERGHQVRVSFALTGLFSEDIIPKPKPKNVIPLNDEQLKKSKEDKSIFYRSLNKSLQDEKIYIQGASY
;
A
#
# COMPACT_ATOMS: atom_id res chain seq x y z
N SER A 1 -22.48 13.28 25.51
CA SER A 1 -21.51 12.18 25.45
C SER A 1 -22.08 11.10 24.56
N ALA A 2 -21.64 11.09 23.27
CA ALA A 2 -21.94 10.01 22.35
C ALA A 2 -21.19 8.78 22.85
N ASN A 3 -21.89 7.69 23.11
CA ASN A 3 -21.29 6.38 23.33
C ASN A 3 -20.62 5.98 21.99
N ALA A 4 -19.30 6.11 21.91
CA ALA A 4 -18.53 5.52 20.83
C ALA A 4 -18.81 4.00 20.86
N SER A 5 -19.25 3.44 19.75
CA SER A 5 -19.43 2.00 19.68
C SER A 5 -18.06 1.32 19.67
N ILE A 6 -17.99 0.06 20.09
CA ILE A 6 -16.77 -0.75 20.00
C ILE A 6 -16.25 -0.76 18.55
N ASP A 7 -17.13 -0.73 17.56
CA ASP A 7 -16.79 -0.67 16.13
C ASP A 7 -16.09 0.65 15.73
N ASP A 8 -16.41 1.78 16.39
CA ASP A 8 -15.72 3.06 16.14
C ASP A 8 -14.27 3.04 16.63
N TYR A 9 -13.94 2.18 17.59
CA TYR A 9 -12.59 2.00 18.10
C TYR A 9 -11.67 1.27 17.08
N PHE A 10 -12.25 0.42 16.24
CA PHE A 10 -11.53 -0.38 15.24
C PHE A 10 -11.56 0.21 13.83
N LYS A 11 -12.37 1.25 13.59
CA LYS A 11 -12.32 1.99 12.34
C LYS A 11 -11.03 2.79 12.27
N ASN A 12 -10.07 2.30 11.52
CA ASN A 12 -8.89 3.06 11.17
C ASN A 12 -9.21 3.91 9.93
N PRO A 13 -9.61 5.18 10.07
CA PRO A 13 -10.07 6.00 8.95
C PRO A 13 -8.92 6.52 8.09
N VAL A 14 -7.68 6.23 8.43
CA VAL A 14 -6.51 6.68 7.68
C VAL A 14 -6.07 5.56 6.75
N THR A 15 -5.94 5.85 5.48
CA THR A 15 -5.36 4.93 4.49
C THR A 15 -4.02 4.40 5.01
N PRO A 16 -3.83 3.08 5.11
CA PRO A 16 -2.58 2.53 5.61
C PRO A 16 -1.38 2.94 4.76
N SER A 17 -0.24 3.19 5.40
CA SER A 17 0.98 3.63 4.74
C SER A 17 1.53 2.57 3.79
N PRO A 18 2.14 2.96 2.66
CA PRO A 18 2.96 2.05 1.87
C PRO A 18 4.29 1.80 2.58
N SER A 19 4.80 0.58 2.48
CA SER A 19 6.21 0.27 2.74
C SER A 19 7.08 0.74 1.57
N ASN A 20 8.42 0.62 1.70
CA ASN A 20 9.36 0.85 0.59
C ASN A 20 9.00 0.01 -0.65
N TYR A 21 8.45 -1.18 -0.46
CA TYR A 21 8.07 -2.10 -1.52
C TYR A 21 6.72 -1.77 -2.18
N GLY A 22 5.97 -0.80 -1.63
CA GLY A 22 4.69 -0.33 -2.16
C GLY A 22 3.46 -1.03 -1.60
N ASN A 23 3.58 -2.27 -1.11
CA ASN A 23 2.51 -2.92 -0.36
C ASN A 23 2.26 -2.19 0.98
N THR A 24 1.10 -2.40 1.58
CA THR A 24 0.81 -1.82 2.90
C THR A 24 1.78 -2.35 3.95
N GLY A 25 2.42 -1.43 4.68
CA GLY A 25 3.44 -1.72 5.68
C GLY A 25 3.74 -0.51 6.54
N ILE A 26 4.85 -0.56 7.27
CA ILE A 26 5.29 0.51 8.18
C ILE A 26 6.24 1.45 7.42
N LEU A 27 7.55 1.13 7.35
CA LEU A 27 8.57 1.80 6.55
C LEU A 27 9.19 0.79 5.56
N GLU A 28 10.00 -0.14 6.02
CA GLU A 28 10.52 -1.27 5.26
C GLU A 28 9.76 -2.56 5.55
N LEU A 29 9.25 -2.69 6.77
CA LEU A 29 8.60 -3.89 7.28
C LEU A 29 7.12 -3.94 6.91
N PRO A 30 6.60 -5.14 6.62
CA PRO A 30 5.18 -5.33 6.40
C PRO A 30 4.40 -5.22 7.72
N ASN A 31 3.13 -4.87 7.61
CA ASN A 31 2.13 -5.01 8.67
C ASN A 31 0.93 -5.85 8.17
N ALA A 32 -0.01 -6.16 9.07
CA ALA A 32 -1.20 -6.94 8.73
C ALA A 32 -2.40 -6.05 8.33
N ARG A 33 -2.14 -4.78 7.95
CA ARG A 33 -3.16 -3.87 7.43
C ARG A 33 -3.30 -4.01 5.92
N PHE A 34 -4.47 -3.72 5.41
CA PHE A 34 -4.80 -3.73 3.99
C PHE A 34 -5.40 -2.39 3.58
N MET A 35 -5.25 -2.04 2.33
CA MET A 35 -6.03 -0.96 1.73
C MET A 35 -7.51 -1.38 1.68
N GLU A 36 -8.36 -0.41 1.48
CA GLU A 36 -9.78 -0.63 1.23
C GLU A 36 -10.01 -1.47 -0.04
N GLU A 37 -11.07 -2.27 -0.05
CA GLU A 37 -11.44 -3.08 -1.22
C GLU A 37 -11.64 -2.20 -2.45
N GLY A 38 -11.08 -2.62 -3.58
CA GLY A 38 -11.10 -1.86 -4.83
C GLY A 38 -10.07 -0.74 -4.90
N ALA A 39 -9.19 -0.58 -3.89
CA ALA A 39 -8.14 0.42 -3.93
C ALA A 39 -7.01 0.04 -4.90
N LEU A 40 -6.49 1.06 -5.58
CA LEU A 40 -5.26 1.03 -6.34
C LEU A 40 -4.31 2.11 -5.82
N ARG A 41 -3.08 1.75 -5.54
CA ARG A 41 -2.03 2.65 -5.09
C ARG A 41 -0.85 2.63 -6.05
N PHE A 42 -0.49 3.81 -6.55
CA PHE A 42 0.83 4.05 -7.11
C PHE A 42 1.74 4.58 -6.02
N SER A 43 2.96 4.06 -5.89
CA SER A 43 3.93 4.55 -4.92
C SER A 43 5.34 4.58 -5.48
N PHE A 44 6.10 5.54 -4.99
CA PHE A 44 7.53 5.68 -5.21
C PHE A 44 8.25 5.82 -3.88
N SER A 45 9.38 5.15 -3.74
CA SER A 45 10.23 5.23 -2.58
C SER A 45 11.70 5.19 -3.00
N SER A 46 12.51 6.09 -2.46
CA SER A 46 13.95 6.14 -2.71
C SER A 46 14.69 6.13 -1.37
N SER A 47 15.50 5.10 -1.18
CA SER A 47 16.44 4.92 -0.06
C SER A 47 17.70 4.29 -0.64
N PHE A 48 18.76 5.10 -0.83
CA PHE A 48 19.96 4.62 -1.51
C PHE A 48 20.49 3.30 -0.89
N PRO A 49 20.84 2.28 -1.69
CA PRO A 49 20.99 2.31 -3.14
C PRO A 49 19.72 2.01 -3.94
N ASN A 50 18.61 1.72 -3.29
CA ASN A 50 17.41 1.20 -3.94
C ASN A 50 16.38 2.30 -4.20
N GLU A 51 15.75 2.23 -5.39
CA GLU A 51 14.55 2.98 -5.72
C GLU A 51 13.44 2.00 -6.13
N PHE A 52 12.26 2.19 -5.57
CA PHE A 52 11.11 1.34 -5.82
C PHE A 52 9.98 2.17 -6.42
N THR A 53 9.45 1.70 -7.54
CA THR A 53 8.20 2.20 -8.12
C THR A 53 7.22 1.04 -8.12
N SER A 54 6.04 1.23 -7.55
CA SER A 54 5.11 0.13 -7.33
C SER A 54 3.68 0.50 -7.69
N LEU A 55 2.94 -0.51 -8.12
CA LEU A 55 1.50 -0.44 -8.32
C LEU A 55 0.88 -1.56 -7.48
N THR A 56 0.11 -1.19 -6.46
CA THR A 56 -0.54 -2.13 -5.52
C THR A 56 -2.04 -2.05 -5.66
N ALA A 57 -2.68 -3.19 -5.86
CA ALA A 57 -4.13 -3.33 -5.89
C ALA A 57 -4.62 -4.15 -4.69
N SER A 58 -5.78 -3.75 -4.14
CA SER A 58 -6.51 -4.49 -3.11
C SER A 58 -7.87 -4.93 -3.68
N PRO A 59 -7.90 -5.99 -4.52
CA PRO A 59 -9.15 -6.41 -5.16
C PRO A 59 -10.18 -6.98 -4.18
N PHE A 60 -9.72 -7.44 -3.02
CA PHE A 60 -10.54 -7.94 -1.92
C PHE A 60 -9.99 -7.40 -0.59
N PRO A 61 -10.79 -7.31 0.48
CA PRO A 61 -10.36 -6.74 1.76
C PRO A 61 -9.27 -7.55 2.47
N TRP A 62 -8.99 -8.76 1.99
CA TRP A 62 -7.99 -9.70 2.51
C TRP A 62 -6.82 -9.96 1.54
N LEU A 63 -6.77 -9.27 0.38
CA LEU A 63 -5.78 -9.53 -0.65
C LEU A 63 -5.15 -8.23 -1.16
N GLU A 64 -3.84 -8.10 -1.07
CA GLU A 64 -3.05 -7.11 -1.81
C GLU A 64 -2.11 -7.80 -2.79
N ALA A 65 -2.06 -7.31 -4.03
CA ALA A 65 -1.13 -7.70 -5.05
C ALA A 65 -0.34 -6.47 -5.52
N THR A 66 0.98 -6.57 -5.54
CA THR A 66 1.87 -5.47 -5.92
C THR A 66 2.75 -5.87 -7.09
N TYR A 67 2.75 -5.06 -8.13
CA TYR A 67 3.80 -5.05 -9.14
C TYR A 67 4.84 -4.00 -8.74
N ARG A 68 6.09 -4.40 -8.72
CA ARG A 68 7.20 -3.55 -8.29
C ARG A 68 8.29 -3.50 -9.36
N TYR A 69 8.77 -2.31 -9.63
CA TYR A 69 9.96 -2.04 -10.41
C TYR A 69 11.02 -1.44 -9.49
N THR A 70 12.17 -2.10 -9.41
CA THR A 70 13.27 -1.70 -8.53
C THR A 70 14.48 -1.30 -9.36
N GLU A 71 15.12 -0.18 -9.01
CA GLU A 71 16.42 0.21 -9.52
C GLU A 71 17.45 0.19 -8.39
N VAL A 72 18.58 -0.49 -8.62
CA VAL A 72 19.69 -0.59 -7.67
C VAL A 72 20.86 0.26 -8.20
N LYS A 73 21.02 1.46 -7.64
CA LYS A 73 21.91 2.52 -8.17
C LYS A 73 23.41 2.19 -8.09
N ASN A 74 23.81 1.37 -7.12
CA ASN A 74 25.22 1.00 -6.91
C ASN A 74 25.63 -0.31 -7.60
N GLN A 75 24.73 -0.90 -8.40
CA GLN A 75 24.98 -2.13 -9.15
C GLN A 75 24.79 -1.90 -10.63
N LEU A 76 25.72 -2.36 -11.47
CA LEU A 76 25.57 -2.32 -12.92
C LEU A 76 24.62 -3.43 -13.40
N TYR A 77 23.87 -3.13 -14.45
CA TYR A 77 22.96 -4.09 -15.08
C TYR A 77 23.69 -5.30 -15.67
N GLY A 78 24.89 -5.05 -16.19
CA GLY A 78 25.75 -6.08 -16.77
C GLY A 78 27.17 -5.56 -16.98
N PRO A 79 28.02 -6.30 -17.70
CA PRO A 79 29.35 -5.85 -18.06
C PRO A 79 29.30 -4.51 -18.81
N PHE A 80 30.18 -3.58 -18.45
CA PHE A 80 30.22 -2.22 -19.02
C PHE A 80 30.19 -2.20 -20.56
N ALA A 81 30.86 -3.18 -21.21
CA ALA A 81 30.89 -3.30 -22.67
C ALA A 81 29.52 -3.47 -23.31
N TYR A 82 28.52 -3.99 -22.57
CA TYR A 82 27.19 -4.27 -23.08
C TYR A 82 26.13 -3.31 -22.54
N SER A 83 26.26 -2.89 -21.28
CA SER A 83 25.23 -2.09 -20.59
C SER A 83 25.68 -0.65 -20.28
N GLY A 84 26.95 -0.30 -20.53
CA GLY A 84 27.51 0.99 -20.13
C GLY A 84 27.34 1.22 -18.64
N ASN A 85 26.93 2.44 -18.26
CA ASN A 85 26.65 2.84 -16.87
C ASN A 85 25.23 2.55 -16.41
N GLN A 86 24.48 1.68 -17.12
CA GLN A 86 23.11 1.37 -16.73
C GLN A 86 23.08 0.66 -15.37
N SER A 87 22.30 1.18 -14.43
CA SER A 87 22.04 0.55 -13.13
C SER A 87 21.22 -0.72 -13.27
N PHE A 88 21.36 -1.62 -12.30
CA PHE A 88 20.58 -2.86 -12.24
C PHE A 88 19.10 -2.54 -12.03
N LYS A 89 18.26 -3.27 -12.74
CA LYS A 89 16.79 -3.13 -12.70
C LYS A 89 16.15 -4.47 -12.50
N ASP A 90 15.19 -4.52 -11.58
CA ASP A 90 14.45 -5.71 -11.22
C ASP A 90 12.94 -5.47 -11.30
N LYS A 91 12.19 -6.53 -11.59
CA LYS A 91 10.73 -6.55 -11.61
C LYS A 91 10.26 -7.66 -10.70
N GLY A 92 9.45 -7.31 -9.71
CA GLY A 92 8.91 -8.26 -8.75
C GLY A 92 7.39 -8.19 -8.68
N PHE A 93 6.80 -9.32 -8.30
CA PHE A 93 5.40 -9.42 -7.92
C PHE A 93 5.34 -9.85 -6.46
N ASP A 94 4.60 -9.08 -5.67
CA ASP A 94 4.40 -9.37 -4.26
C ASP A 94 2.93 -9.69 -4.01
N LEU A 95 2.65 -10.58 -3.06
CA LEU A 95 1.31 -10.97 -2.66
C LEU A 95 1.20 -10.93 -1.14
N LYS A 96 0.13 -10.36 -0.62
CA LYS A 96 -0.21 -10.39 0.81
C LYS A 96 -1.65 -10.85 1.00
N ILE A 97 -1.83 -11.83 1.90
CA ILE A 97 -3.10 -12.48 2.16
C ILE A 97 -3.43 -12.35 3.65
N GLY A 98 -4.61 -11.82 3.95
CA GLY A 98 -5.16 -11.73 5.30
C GLY A 98 -5.66 -13.10 5.76
N LEU A 99 -5.19 -13.54 6.91
CA LEU A 99 -5.56 -14.81 7.52
C LEU A 99 -6.59 -14.64 8.64
N LEU A 100 -6.48 -13.54 9.38
CA LEU A 100 -7.34 -13.21 10.52
C LEU A 100 -7.61 -11.71 10.57
N ASN A 101 -8.87 -11.33 10.70
CA ASN A 101 -9.26 -9.95 10.94
C ASN A 101 -9.05 -9.59 12.42
N GLU A 102 -8.69 -8.32 12.67
CA GLU A 102 -8.59 -7.81 14.02
C GLU A 102 -9.94 -7.86 14.74
N SER A 103 -9.89 -8.23 16.00
CA SER A 103 -11.01 -8.15 16.94
C SER A 103 -10.56 -7.51 18.25
N PHE A 104 -11.45 -7.37 19.20
CA PHE A 104 -11.06 -6.83 20.52
C PHE A 104 -9.93 -7.63 21.17
N TYR A 105 -9.93 -8.95 21.07
CA TYR A 105 -8.94 -9.83 21.72
C TYR A 105 -7.79 -10.24 20.80
N TYR A 106 -8.03 -10.31 19.49
CA TYR A 106 -7.06 -10.86 18.53
C TYR A 106 -6.51 -9.80 17.60
N PRO A 107 -5.22 -9.86 17.25
CA PRO A 107 -4.65 -9.00 16.21
C PRO A 107 -5.17 -9.42 14.84
N SER A 108 -5.05 -8.53 13.84
CA SER A 108 -5.06 -8.96 12.45
C SER A 108 -3.80 -9.75 12.16
N VAL A 109 -3.92 -10.79 11.31
CA VAL A 109 -2.79 -11.62 10.89
C VAL A 109 -2.77 -11.73 9.38
N ALA A 110 -1.59 -11.60 8.79
CA ALA A 110 -1.38 -11.75 7.35
C ALA A 110 -0.12 -12.54 7.05
N VAL A 111 -0.13 -13.22 5.91
CA VAL A 111 1.04 -13.85 5.30
C VAL A 111 1.33 -13.14 3.99
N GLY A 112 2.62 -12.99 3.66
CA GLY A 112 2.98 -12.39 2.40
C GLY A 112 4.21 -13.03 1.78
N LEU A 113 4.29 -12.85 0.46
CA LEU A 113 5.34 -13.32 -0.41
C LEU A 113 5.83 -12.13 -1.22
N ARG A 114 7.11 -11.85 -1.21
CA ARG A 114 7.74 -10.81 -2.03
C ARG A 114 8.56 -11.46 -3.13
N ASP A 115 8.53 -10.84 -4.30
CA ASP A 115 9.32 -11.23 -5.47
C ASP A 115 9.03 -12.67 -5.94
N ILE A 116 7.74 -13.02 -6.05
CA ILE A 116 7.27 -14.41 -6.30
C ILE A 116 7.74 -14.95 -7.66
N ALA A 117 7.79 -14.11 -8.67
CA ALA A 117 8.12 -14.47 -10.06
C ALA A 117 9.18 -13.52 -10.65
N GLY A 118 9.95 -12.84 -9.80
CA GLY A 118 11.03 -11.95 -10.19
C GLY A 118 12.37 -12.68 -10.29
N THR A 119 13.46 -11.93 -10.10
CA THR A 119 14.83 -12.48 -10.09
C THR A 119 15.19 -13.16 -8.78
N ALA A 120 14.30 -13.18 -7.81
CA ALA A 120 14.50 -13.61 -6.42
C ALA A 120 15.50 -12.77 -5.62
N GLN A 121 15.96 -11.62 -6.17
CA GLN A 121 16.89 -10.73 -5.46
C GLN A 121 16.26 -10.12 -4.20
N PHE A 122 14.95 -9.88 -4.22
CA PHE A 122 14.16 -9.35 -3.11
C PHE A 122 13.22 -10.38 -2.50
N ALA A 123 13.41 -11.67 -2.85
CA ALA A 123 12.53 -12.73 -2.41
C ALA A 123 12.50 -12.83 -0.87
N SER A 124 11.29 -12.76 -0.34
CA SER A 124 11.03 -12.85 1.10
C SER A 124 9.62 -13.38 1.34
N GLU A 125 9.49 -14.12 2.40
CA GLU A 125 8.20 -14.49 2.95
C GLU A 125 8.08 -13.92 4.37
N TYR A 126 6.85 -13.67 4.80
CA TYR A 126 6.61 -13.21 6.16
C TYR A 126 5.25 -13.67 6.70
N LEU A 127 5.20 -13.80 8.01
CA LEU A 127 3.99 -13.91 8.79
C LEU A 127 3.96 -12.73 9.76
N VAL A 128 2.90 -11.95 9.74
CA VAL A 128 2.83 -10.70 10.50
C VAL A 128 1.50 -10.56 11.22
N ALA A 129 1.54 -10.02 12.42
CA ALA A 129 0.38 -9.66 13.22
C ALA A 129 0.43 -8.17 13.56
N THR A 130 -0.72 -7.50 13.52
CA THR A 130 -0.87 -6.08 13.87
C THR A 130 -2.07 -5.89 14.77
N LYS A 131 -1.90 -5.12 15.85
CA LYS A 131 -2.94 -4.81 16.83
C LYS A 131 -3.03 -3.31 17.06
N SER A 132 -4.24 -2.75 16.93
CA SER A 132 -4.52 -1.38 17.31
C SER A 132 -4.75 -1.26 18.82
N VAL A 133 -4.09 -0.26 19.44
CA VAL A 133 -4.28 0.12 20.83
C VAL A 133 -4.38 1.64 20.91
N GLY A 134 -5.58 2.16 20.93
CA GLY A 134 -5.83 3.61 20.84
C GLY A 134 -5.36 4.18 19.50
N SER A 135 -4.40 5.13 19.54
CA SER A 135 -3.78 5.72 18.35
C SER A 135 -2.54 4.97 17.86
N PHE A 136 -2.20 3.85 18.50
CA PHE A 136 -1.04 3.05 18.13
C PHE A 136 -1.46 1.81 17.35
N ASP A 137 -0.72 1.50 16.29
CA ASP A 137 -0.69 0.19 15.66
C ASP A 137 0.64 -0.48 16.03
N ILE A 138 0.55 -1.64 16.69
CA ILE A 138 1.71 -2.42 17.13
C ILE A 138 1.79 -3.66 16.26
N THR A 139 2.93 -3.84 15.60
CA THR A 139 3.18 -4.92 14.65
C THR A 139 4.33 -5.79 15.12
N ALA A 140 4.19 -7.10 14.97
CA ALA A 140 5.27 -8.07 15.14
C ALA A 140 5.17 -9.15 14.06
N GLY A 141 6.31 -9.67 13.61
CA GLY A 141 6.32 -10.67 12.56
C GLY A 141 7.60 -11.49 12.48
N LEU A 142 7.52 -12.51 11.66
CA LEU A 142 8.60 -13.40 11.26
C LEU A 142 8.87 -13.20 9.77
N GLY A 143 10.15 -13.13 9.40
CA GLY A 143 10.57 -13.02 8.02
C GLY A 143 11.54 -14.14 7.63
N TRP A 144 11.43 -14.57 6.38
CA TRP A 144 12.32 -15.51 5.70
C TRP A 144 12.87 -14.85 4.44
N GLY A 145 13.81 -15.51 3.77
CA GLY A 145 14.48 -14.92 2.61
C GLY A 145 15.27 -13.68 2.99
N LEU A 146 15.14 -12.58 2.24
CA LEU A 146 15.83 -11.31 2.55
C LEU A 146 15.47 -10.79 3.94
N LEU A 147 14.20 -10.88 4.34
CA LEU A 147 13.76 -10.53 5.70
C LEU A 147 14.30 -11.47 6.78
N GLY A 148 14.74 -12.67 6.40
CA GLY A 148 15.27 -13.69 7.30
C GLY A 148 16.79 -13.66 7.50
N LEU A 149 17.56 -12.91 6.71
CA LEU A 149 19.03 -12.96 6.64
C LEU A 149 19.75 -12.70 7.99
N GLY A 150 19.08 -12.06 8.94
CA GLY A 150 19.65 -11.87 10.28
C GLY A 150 19.73 -13.12 11.14
N GLY A 151 18.92 -14.14 10.84
CA GLY A 151 18.88 -15.40 11.57
C GLY A 151 18.69 -15.23 13.07
N SER A 152 17.86 -14.25 13.49
CA SER A 152 17.71 -13.90 14.91
C SER A 152 17.04 -14.98 15.75
N ILE A 153 16.33 -15.91 15.08
CA ILE A 153 15.75 -17.10 15.70
C ILE A 153 15.92 -18.33 14.81
N SER A 154 15.81 -19.52 15.40
CA SER A 154 15.69 -20.76 14.65
C SER A 154 14.38 -20.79 13.89
N ASN A 155 14.41 -21.29 12.64
CA ASN A 155 13.19 -21.38 11.84
C ASN A 155 12.16 -22.31 12.52
N PRO A 156 11.00 -21.80 12.95
CA PRO A 156 10.02 -22.60 13.70
C PRO A 156 9.40 -23.73 12.85
N LEU A 157 9.41 -23.59 11.52
CA LEU A 157 8.83 -24.59 10.63
C LEU A 157 9.69 -25.86 10.50
N VAL A 158 10.96 -25.82 10.90
CA VAL A 158 11.82 -27.01 10.94
C VAL A 158 11.26 -28.09 11.90
N SER A 159 10.52 -27.68 12.93
CA SER A 159 9.84 -28.61 13.82
C SER A 159 8.76 -29.46 13.12
N PHE A 160 8.22 -28.98 12.00
CA PHE A 160 7.24 -29.71 11.19
C PHE A 160 7.88 -30.49 10.05
N SER A 161 8.98 -29.99 9.47
CA SER A 161 9.72 -30.65 8.40
C SER A 161 11.14 -30.11 8.26
N GLU A 162 12.12 -31.03 8.17
CA GLU A 162 13.52 -30.70 7.87
C GLU A 162 13.71 -29.99 6.53
N GLY A 163 12.73 -30.07 5.62
CA GLY A 163 12.72 -29.34 4.34
C GLY A 163 12.79 -27.82 4.49
N PHE A 164 12.38 -27.28 5.64
CA PHE A 164 12.45 -25.82 5.92
C PHE A 164 13.81 -25.36 6.45
N LYS A 165 14.77 -26.27 6.66
CA LYS A 165 16.06 -25.96 7.28
C LYS A 165 16.96 -25.11 6.40
N ASN A 166 16.99 -25.43 5.11
CA ASN A 166 17.89 -24.79 4.16
C ASN A 166 17.09 -24.17 3.02
N ARG A 167 17.47 -22.94 2.66
CA ARG A 167 16.99 -22.25 1.46
C ARG A 167 18.02 -22.42 0.38
N ALA A 168 17.64 -22.86 -0.82
CA ALA A 168 18.56 -22.87 -1.95
C ALA A 168 18.91 -21.43 -2.34
N SER A 169 20.19 -21.22 -2.66
CA SER A 169 20.63 -19.92 -3.19
C SER A 169 20.23 -19.85 -4.67
N SER A 170 18.99 -19.54 -4.95
CA SER A 170 18.53 -19.41 -6.33
C SER A 170 18.62 -17.97 -6.80
N ALA A 171 19.74 -17.58 -7.39
CA ALA A 171 19.69 -16.58 -8.45
C ALA A 171 19.13 -17.29 -9.70
N GLY A 172 17.81 -17.52 -9.72
CA GLY A 172 17.15 -18.15 -10.86
C GLY A 172 17.02 -17.16 -12.03
N GLN A 173 16.81 -17.69 -13.22
CA GLN A 173 16.27 -16.86 -14.30
C GLN A 173 14.88 -16.38 -13.87
N GLY A 174 14.59 -15.08 -14.01
CA GLY A 174 13.30 -14.52 -13.64
C GLY A 174 12.14 -15.30 -14.28
N GLY A 175 11.06 -15.49 -13.52
CA GLY A 175 9.87 -16.23 -13.95
C GLY A 175 9.66 -17.59 -13.29
N ASP A 176 10.61 -18.08 -12.52
CA ASP A 176 10.47 -19.35 -11.81
C ASP A 176 9.81 -19.20 -10.44
N PHE A 177 8.77 -20.01 -10.19
CA PHE A 177 8.12 -20.10 -8.88
C PHE A 177 8.85 -21.13 -8.01
N ASN A 178 9.83 -20.70 -7.24
CA ASN A 178 10.59 -21.60 -6.34
C ASN A 178 9.83 -21.90 -5.02
N VAL A 179 8.65 -22.50 -5.12
CA VAL A 179 7.78 -22.82 -3.96
C VAL A 179 8.51 -23.64 -2.88
N LYS A 180 9.50 -24.45 -3.28
CA LYS A 180 10.29 -25.28 -2.36
C LYS A 180 11.13 -24.48 -1.37
N ASP A 181 11.47 -23.24 -1.73
CA ASP A 181 12.31 -22.36 -0.91
C ASP A 181 11.48 -21.44 0.00
N TRP A 182 10.15 -21.43 -0.17
CA TRP A 182 9.30 -20.56 0.64
C TRP A 182 9.34 -20.98 2.11
N PHE A 183 9.43 -19.97 2.98
CA PHE A 183 9.49 -20.11 4.44
C PHE A 183 10.65 -20.98 4.94
N SER A 184 11.69 -21.18 4.13
CA SER A 184 12.87 -21.98 4.48
C SER A 184 14.10 -21.14 4.71
N GLY A 185 15.10 -21.74 5.40
CA GLY A 185 16.35 -21.10 5.77
C GLY A 185 16.26 -20.26 7.04
N GLN A 186 17.10 -19.23 7.09
CA GLN A 186 17.18 -18.31 8.23
C GLN A 186 15.87 -17.57 8.44
N THR A 187 15.55 -17.33 9.71
CA THR A 187 14.34 -16.60 10.12
C THR A 187 14.71 -15.46 11.05
N SER A 188 14.11 -14.29 10.82
CA SER A 188 14.31 -13.14 11.67
C SER A 188 12.99 -12.63 12.23
N LEU A 189 13.05 -12.12 13.46
CA LEU A 189 11.96 -11.38 14.09
C LEU A 189 12.02 -9.92 13.64
N PHE A 190 10.86 -9.32 13.50
CA PHE A 190 10.75 -7.88 13.33
C PHE A 190 9.55 -7.33 14.10
N THR A 191 9.61 -6.07 14.45
CA THR A 191 8.50 -5.37 15.12
C THR A 191 8.48 -3.91 14.72
N GLY A 192 7.33 -3.28 14.89
CA GLY A 192 7.19 -1.86 14.68
C GLY A 192 5.97 -1.29 15.37
N ILE A 193 5.99 0.01 15.54
CA ILE A 193 4.92 0.78 16.15
C ILE A 193 4.65 1.97 15.23
N GLU A 194 3.38 2.17 14.89
CA GLU A 194 2.90 3.37 14.22
C GLU A 194 2.02 4.16 15.19
N TYR A 195 2.12 5.50 15.13
CA TYR A 195 1.33 6.41 15.96
C TYR A 195 0.61 7.42 15.08
N ASP A 196 -0.71 7.41 15.11
CA ASP A 196 -1.57 8.27 14.30
C ASP A 196 -1.92 9.58 15.02
N LEU A 197 -1.41 10.67 14.50
CA LEU A 197 -1.85 12.04 14.81
C LEU A 197 -2.91 12.51 13.79
N LYS A 198 -4.08 11.88 13.82
CA LYS A 198 -5.19 12.08 12.85
C LYS A 198 -5.53 13.56 12.59
N LYS A 199 -5.53 14.39 13.65
CA LYS A 199 -5.84 15.82 13.55
C LYS A 199 -4.93 16.58 12.59
N TYR A 200 -3.68 16.11 12.43
CA TYR A 200 -2.66 16.76 11.60
C TYR A 200 -2.34 15.97 10.32
N GLY A 201 -3.00 14.85 10.08
CA GLY A 201 -2.68 13.98 8.96
C GLY A 201 -1.27 13.38 9.05
N LEU A 202 -0.73 13.20 10.26
CA LEU A 202 0.61 12.68 10.49
C LEU A 202 0.57 11.29 11.11
N ARG A 203 1.38 10.39 10.59
CA ARG A 203 1.65 9.07 11.17
C ARG A 203 3.14 8.92 11.37
N PHE A 204 3.56 8.73 12.61
CA PHE A 204 4.94 8.41 12.99
C PHE A 204 5.11 6.91 13.02
N ALA A 205 6.31 6.45 12.67
CA ALA A 205 6.65 5.04 12.64
C ALA A 205 8.03 4.79 13.25
N LEU A 206 8.14 3.73 14.03
CA LEU A 206 9.37 3.19 14.57
C LEU A 206 9.40 1.69 14.26
N GLU A 207 10.46 1.23 13.62
CA GLU A 207 10.70 -0.19 13.34
C GLU A 207 11.95 -0.69 14.07
N TYR A 208 11.90 -1.96 14.45
CA TYR A 208 13.08 -2.73 14.85
C TYR A 208 13.19 -3.95 13.94
N ASP A 209 14.17 -3.91 13.05
CA ASP A 209 14.43 -4.92 12.04
C ASP A 209 15.69 -5.72 12.42
N THR A 210 15.52 -7.03 12.65
CA THR A 210 16.64 -7.91 12.94
C THR A 210 17.19 -8.57 11.69
N SER A 211 16.63 -8.35 10.51
CA SER A 211 17.20 -8.81 9.25
C SER A 211 18.60 -8.18 9.04
N ASN A 212 19.41 -8.81 8.24
CA ASN A 212 20.75 -8.33 7.94
C ASN A 212 20.99 -8.26 6.42
N PRO A 213 20.41 -7.26 5.74
CA PRO A 213 20.55 -7.11 4.30
C PRO A 213 22.02 -6.88 3.84
N ASP A 214 22.94 -6.53 4.74
CA ASP A 214 24.38 -6.47 4.43
C ASP A 214 24.94 -7.85 4.04
N SER A 215 24.35 -8.93 4.54
CA SER A 215 24.71 -10.29 4.17
C SER A 215 24.09 -10.78 2.86
N ASN A 216 23.32 -9.94 2.16
CA ASN A 216 22.80 -10.29 0.84
C ASN A 216 23.91 -10.28 -0.21
N PRO A 217 24.29 -11.44 -0.81
CA PRO A 217 25.40 -11.50 -1.75
C PRO A 217 25.14 -10.73 -3.06
N ASN A 218 23.88 -10.51 -3.41
CA ASN A 218 23.50 -9.87 -4.67
C ASN A 218 23.37 -8.35 -4.56
N ASN A 219 22.99 -7.85 -3.39
CA ASN A 219 22.80 -6.42 -3.13
C ASN A 219 23.02 -6.17 -1.63
N PRO A 220 24.28 -6.14 -1.16
CA PRO A 220 24.56 -5.85 0.24
C PRO A 220 24.19 -4.40 0.57
N VAL A 221 23.46 -4.22 1.64
CA VAL A 221 23.07 -2.91 2.16
C VAL A 221 23.55 -2.80 3.60
N GLU A 222 24.47 -1.89 3.85
CA GLU A 222 25.06 -1.67 5.18
C GLU A 222 23.99 -1.39 6.25
N VAL A 223 24.13 -2.00 7.41
CA VAL A 223 23.26 -1.81 8.57
C VAL A 223 24.06 -1.31 9.76
N LYS A 224 23.95 -0.02 10.09
CA LYS A 224 24.57 0.61 11.28
C LYS A 224 23.62 0.60 12.47
N SER A 225 22.31 0.52 12.23
CA SER A 225 21.27 0.47 13.26
C SER A 225 20.14 -0.45 12.80
N ARG A 226 19.58 -1.20 13.74
CA ARG A 226 18.38 -2.00 13.52
C ARG A 226 17.08 -1.21 13.69
N PHE A 227 17.18 0.05 14.10
CA PHE A 227 16.04 0.94 14.24
C PHE A 227 15.89 1.82 13.01
N ASN A 228 14.67 1.87 12.49
CA ASN A 228 14.21 2.80 11.47
C ASN A 228 13.16 3.72 12.09
N LEU A 229 13.25 5.01 11.82
CA LEU A 229 12.33 6.03 12.31
C LEU A 229 11.81 6.85 11.14
N GLY A 230 10.51 7.08 11.08
CA GLY A 230 9.94 7.87 10.00
C GLY A 230 8.59 8.48 10.31
N ALA A 231 8.11 9.24 9.34
CA ALA A 231 6.79 9.82 9.37
C ALA A 231 6.17 9.86 7.96
N ASN A 232 4.87 9.64 7.89
CA ASN A 232 4.06 9.85 6.71
C ASN A 232 3.10 11.01 6.96
N TYR A 233 3.04 11.94 6.02
CA TYR A 233 2.12 13.08 6.04
C TYR A 233 1.08 12.90 4.93
N TYR A 234 -0.18 12.85 5.32
CA TYR A 234 -1.34 12.70 4.45
C TYR A 234 -1.88 14.08 4.09
N LEU A 235 -1.57 14.53 2.86
CA LEU A 235 -2.08 15.78 2.32
C LEU A 235 -3.58 15.67 1.99
N SER A 236 -4.02 14.46 1.66
CA SER A 236 -5.42 14.09 1.45
C SER A 236 -5.57 12.58 1.69
N ASP A 237 -6.81 12.07 1.63
CA ASP A 237 -7.08 10.63 1.72
C ASP A 237 -6.40 9.83 0.58
N SER A 238 -6.12 10.50 -0.54
CA SER A 238 -5.53 9.88 -1.72
C SER A 238 -4.02 10.10 -1.84
N PHE A 239 -3.43 11.09 -1.18
CA PHE A 239 -2.02 11.44 -1.39
C PHE A 239 -1.25 11.60 -0.09
N ASN A 240 -0.16 10.86 0.04
CA ASN A 240 0.77 10.98 1.15
C ASN A 240 2.22 11.11 0.69
N ILE A 241 3.03 11.71 1.54
CA ILE A 241 4.48 11.79 1.42
C ILE A 241 5.10 11.23 2.68
N GLY A 242 6.23 10.55 2.55
CA GLY A 242 6.96 9.94 3.66
C GLY A 242 8.42 10.38 3.70
N LEU A 243 8.92 10.51 4.93
CA LEU A 243 10.34 10.73 5.22
C LEU A 243 10.75 9.74 6.31
N ALA A 244 11.88 9.06 6.13
CA ALA A 244 12.41 8.18 7.16
C ALA A 244 13.94 8.22 7.22
N PHE A 245 14.47 7.85 8.38
CA PHE A 245 15.87 7.56 8.62
C PHE A 245 16.01 6.06 8.90
N GLU A 246 16.66 5.36 8.01
CA GLU A 246 16.73 3.91 7.97
C GLU A 246 18.15 3.41 8.17
N ARG A 247 18.30 2.24 8.81
CA ARG A 247 19.57 1.52 8.99
C ARG A 247 20.69 2.35 9.62
N GLY A 248 20.34 3.49 10.27
CA GLY A 248 21.31 4.36 10.97
C GLY A 248 22.13 5.28 10.08
N HIS A 249 21.88 5.34 8.78
CA HIS A 249 22.62 6.22 7.85
C HIS A 249 21.88 6.57 6.56
N GLN A 250 20.74 5.97 6.28
CA GLN A 250 20.01 6.20 5.03
C GLN A 250 18.81 7.11 5.27
N VAL A 251 18.59 8.01 4.33
CA VAL A 251 17.36 8.84 4.31
C VAL A 251 16.46 8.31 3.20
N ARG A 252 15.23 7.99 3.57
CA ARG A 252 14.17 7.62 2.64
C ARG A 252 13.26 8.80 2.36
N VAL A 253 12.93 8.97 1.09
CA VAL A 253 11.82 9.84 0.66
C VAL A 253 10.83 8.98 -0.11
N SER A 254 9.55 9.14 0.16
CA SER A 254 8.50 8.40 -0.55
C SER A 254 7.27 9.25 -0.79
N PHE A 255 6.48 8.85 -1.78
CA PHE A 255 5.13 9.35 -1.97
C PHE A 255 4.22 8.24 -2.48
N ALA A 256 2.93 8.38 -2.21
CA ALA A 256 1.92 7.47 -2.75
C ALA A 256 0.65 8.21 -3.12
N LEU A 257 0.02 7.72 -4.19
CA LEU A 257 -1.27 8.13 -4.68
C LEU A 257 -2.20 6.92 -4.65
N THR A 258 -3.27 6.99 -3.87
CA THR A 258 -4.26 5.92 -3.69
C THR A 258 -5.61 6.40 -4.21
N GLY A 259 -6.29 5.56 -4.99
CA GLY A 259 -7.65 5.80 -5.47
C GLY A 259 -8.49 4.53 -5.36
N LEU A 260 -9.80 4.69 -5.34
CA LEU A 260 -10.75 3.58 -5.36
C LEU A 260 -11.31 3.42 -6.77
N PHE A 261 -11.25 2.21 -7.32
CA PHE A 261 -11.89 1.90 -8.61
C PHE A 261 -13.41 1.97 -8.56
N SER A 262 -14.00 1.87 -7.36
CA SER A 262 -15.44 1.97 -7.14
C SER A 262 -15.95 3.41 -7.17
N GLU A 263 -15.07 4.39 -7.00
CA GLU A 263 -15.43 5.79 -7.15
C GLU A 263 -15.34 6.15 -8.64
N ASP A 264 -16.39 6.79 -9.15
CA ASP A 264 -16.39 7.30 -10.51
C ASP A 264 -15.15 8.22 -10.70
N ILE A 265 -14.13 7.73 -11.39
CA ILE A 265 -12.89 8.44 -11.69
C ILE A 265 -13.18 9.74 -12.50
N ILE A 266 -14.32 9.77 -13.16
CA ILE A 266 -14.89 10.99 -13.77
C ILE A 266 -15.98 11.47 -12.80
N PRO A 267 -15.81 12.62 -12.13
CA PRO A 267 -16.90 13.18 -11.32
C PRO A 267 -18.11 13.33 -12.23
N LYS A 268 -19.08 12.45 -12.09
CA LYS A 268 -20.39 12.65 -12.72
C LYS A 268 -20.86 14.02 -12.26
N PRO A 269 -21.20 14.95 -13.17
CA PRO A 269 -21.79 16.20 -12.77
C PRO A 269 -22.96 15.83 -11.85
N LYS A 270 -22.93 16.37 -10.62
CA LYS A 270 -24.02 16.14 -9.66
C LYS A 270 -25.32 16.39 -10.41
N PRO A 271 -26.28 15.43 -10.44
CA PRO A 271 -27.55 15.71 -11.08
C PRO A 271 -28.06 16.99 -10.47
N LYS A 272 -28.23 18.01 -11.30
CA LYS A 272 -28.80 19.27 -10.81
C LYS A 272 -30.11 18.92 -10.14
N ASN A 273 -30.33 19.45 -8.93
CA ASN A 273 -31.55 19.26 -8.20
C ASN A 273 -32.71 19.52 -9.17
N VAL A 274 -33.38 18.49 -9.58
CA VAL A 274 -34.62 18.61 -10.32
C VAL A 274 -35.54 19.36 -9.36
N ILE A 275 -35.80 20.64 -9.66
CA ILE A 275 -36.74 21.43 -8.88
C ILE A 275 -38.06 20.65 -8.96
N PRO A 276 -38.60 20.12 -7.86
CA PRO A 276 -39.85 19.38 -7.92
C PRO A 276 -40.88 20.33 -8.50
N LEU A 277 -41.51 19.94 -9.62
CA LEU A 277 -42.59 20.67 -10.21
C LEU A 277 -43.70 20.74 -9.17
N ASN A 278 -43.93 21.91 -8.59
CA ASN A 278 -45.07 22.13 -7.72
C ASN A 278 -46.34 21.97 -8.58
N ASP A 279 -47.29 21.14 -8.12
CA ASP A 279 -48.54 20.86 -8.84
C ASP A 279 -49.29 22.10 -9.23
N GLU A 280 -49.18 23.20 -8.47
CA GLU A 280 -49.74 24.49 -8.76
C GLU A 280 -49.08 25.19 -9.93
N GLN A 281 -47.76 25.06 -10.06
CA GLN A 281 -47.01 25.56 -11.21
C GLN A 281 -47.24 24.76 -12.47
N LEU A 282 -47.46 23.45 -12.33
CA LEU A 282 -47.84 22.56 -13.43
C LEU A 282 -49.22 22.91 -13.98
N LYS A 283 -50.21 23.25 -13.11
CA LYS A 283 -51.51 23.72 -13.52
C LYS A 283 -51.43 25.04 -14.25
N LYS A 284 -50.72 26.04 -13.70
CA LYS A 284 -50.51 27.36 -14.33
C LYS A 284 -49.76 27.25 -15.66
N SER A 285 -48.82 26.32 -15.81
CA SER A 285 -48.10 26.11 -17.08
C SER A 285 -48.96 25.49 -18.17
N LYS A 286 -50.00 24.75 -17.81
CA LYS A 286 -50.98 24.22 -18.76
C LYS A 286 -51.95 25.30 -19.26
N GLU A 287 -52.22 26.32 -18.44
CA GLU A 287 -53.09 27.45 -18.77
C GLU A 287 -52.33 28.55 -19.52
N ASP A 288 -51.09 28.77 -19.19
CA ASP A 288 -50.23 29.79 -19.86
C ASP A 288 -48.92 29.18 -20.33
N LYS A 289 -48.83 28.87 -21.61
CA LYS A 289 -47.65 28.31 -22.28
C LYS A 289 -46.42 29.19 -22.17
N SER A 290 -46.56 30.50 -21.96
CA SER A 290 -45.44 31.43 -21.80
C SER A 290 -44.64 31.14 -20.50
N ILE A 291 -45.30 30.68 -19.46
CA ILE A 291 -44.71 30.29 -18.19
C ILE A 291 -43.86 29.04 -18.37
N PHE A 292 -44.38 28.06 -19.13
CA PHE A 292 -43.65 26.84 -19.46
C PHE A 292 -42.35 27.13 -20.22
N TYR A 293 -42.42 27.96 -21.26
CA TYR A 293 -41.24 28.35 -22.04
C TYR A 293 -40.21 29.13 -21.24
N ARG A 294 -40.64 30.04 -20.36
CA ARG A 294 -39.70 30.78 -19.48
C ARG A 294 -38.97 29.85 -18.53
N SER A 295 -39.68 28.90 -17.94
CA SER A 295 -39.09 27.92 -17.02
C SER A 295 -38.13 26.98 -17.74
N LEU A 296 -38.51 26.51 -18.94
CA LEU A 296 -37.67 25.66 -19.78
C LEU A 296 -36.42 26.41 -20.26
N ASN A 297 -36.55 27.62 -20.75
CA ASN A 297 -35.43 28.49 -21.16
C ASN A 297 -34.47 28.75 -19.99
N LYS A 298 -34.98 29.02 -18.79
CA LYS A 298 -34.13 29.23 -17.62
C LYS A 298 -33.35 27.98 -17.25
N SER A 299 -33.98 26.80 -17.26
CA SER A 299 -33.32 25.53 -16.98
C SER A 299 -32.27 25.18 -18.03
N LEU A 300 -32.52 25.50 -19.30
CA LEU A 300 -31.58 25.23 -20.40
C LEU A 300 -30.45 26.27 -20.48
N GLN A 301 -30.69 27.53 -20.10
CA GLN A 301 -29.66 28.54 -19.98
C GLN A 301 -28.60 28.14 -18.94
N ASP A 302 -29.02 27.57 -17.85
CA ASP A 302 -28.09 27.03 -16.83
C ASP A 302 -27.18 25.93 -17.40
N GLU A 303 -27.64 25.18 -18.42
CA GLU A 303 -26.88 24.20 -19.18
C GLU A 303 -26.15 24.77 -20.40
N LYS A 304 -26.18 26.13 -20.60
CA LYS A 304 -25.63 26.78 -21.79
C LYS A 304 -26.31 26.36 -23.11
N ILE A 305 -27.52 25.83 -23.04
CA ILE A 305 -28.34 25.47 -24.20
C ILE A 305 -29.37 26.60 -24.41
N TYR A 306 -29.42 27.14 -25.63
CA TYR A 306 -30.32 28.25 -25.97
C TYR A 306 -31.32 27.73 -27.00
N ILE A 307 -32.62 27.90 -26.70
CA ILE A 307 -33.69 27.61 -27.67
C ILE A 307 -33.86 28.82 -28.56
N GLN A 308 -33.60 28.69 -29.86
CA GLN A 308 -33.72 29.77 -30.84
C GLN A 308 -35.15 29.94 -31.37
N GLY A 309 -36.01 28.99 -31.12
CA GLY A 309 -37.43 29.05 -31.51
C GLY A 309 -38.18 27.80 -31.15
N ALA A 310 -39.49 27.92 -30.93
CA ALA A 310 -40.40 26.80 -30.79
C ALA A 310 -41.66 27.11 -31.63
N SER A 311 -41.99 26.19 -32.54
CA SER A 311 -43.25 26.22 -33.27
C SER A 311 -44.25 25.25 -32.64
N TYR A 312 -45.52 25.59 -32.70
CA TYR A 312 -46.63 24.75 -32.19
C TYR A 312 -47.13 23.84 -33.28
#